data_769d54f7cfa5e77fd665d663c30b52ae
#
_entry.id   769d54f7cfa5e77fd665d663c30b52ae
#
_cell.length_a   1.000
_cell.length_b   1.000
_cell.length_c   1.000
_cell.angle_alpha   90.00
_cell.angle_beta   90.00
_cell.angle_gamma   90.00
#
_symmetry.space_group_name_H-M   'P 1'
#
loop_
_entity.id
_entity.type
_entity.pdbx_description
1 polymer ?
#
loop_
_entity_poly.entity_id
_entity_poly.type
_entity_poly.pdbx_seq_one_letter_code
_entity_poly.pdbx_strand_id
1 'polypeptide(L)'
;LFVPRWIQLVALPAALLFGWIFAGLVGHAIFVFLISGIIAMLLNPLVSTLTSLHFPRGLAVAVVYLSLAAAIVGAVGLAGVAAVNQVVSASDTVSKEFQKQPGERESSAERRVDRFQQWLNARGLGRVHVKDIGNRLVQNIQKQGVGDYAKRAVDIGQQVASQVVQGLIELLLILVISIYLLLDGPRISRGVDRVFPPGPDGIRLGSQVQKGLIRYVRGQVTVSFLIGASAGIGVYALSLLGIWPDGDQYALILGLWAAATEVIPYIGPILGALPAIILAAIHSPATALWVGLFYLGVHQLEGHVIVPRVMGQALGAHPLLVI
;
A
#
# COMPACT_ATOMS: atom_id res chain seq x y z
N LEU A 1 9.56 -43.21 31.39
CA LEU A 1 8.12 -43.19 31.20
C LEU A 1 7.84 -43.53 29.72
N PHE A 2 7.51 -44.82 29.44
CA PHE A 2 7.10 -45.23 28.10
C PHE A 2 5.62 -44.86 27.91
N VAL A 3 5.33 -43.90 27.03
CA VAL A 3 3.97 -43.54 26.65
C VAL A 3 3.45 -44.62 25.68
N PRO A 4 2.36 -45.30 25.97
CA PRO A 4 1.78 -46.33 25.10
C PRO A 4 1.51 -45.80 23.70
N ARG A 5 1.76 -46.60 22.66
CA ARG A 5 1.59 -46.19 21.24
C ARG A 5 0.22 -45.66 20.89
N TRP A 6 -0.84 -46.23 21.52
CA TRP A 6 -2.22 -45.77 21.29
C TRP A 6 -2.46 -44.33 21.82
N ILE A 7 -1.77 -43.93 22.92
CA ILE A 7 -1.83 -42.56 23.43
C ILE A 7 -1.12 -41.60 22.44
N GLN A 8 0.02 -42.02 21.89
CA GLN A 8 0.73 -41.19 20.88
C GLN A 8 -0.11 -41.01 19.61
N LEU A 9 -0.82 -42.06 19.16
CA LEU A 9 -1.68 -42.01 17.97
C LEU A 9 -2.90 -41.11 18.13
N VAL A 10 -3.43 -40.95 19.34
CA VAL A 10 -4.59 -40.11 19.62
C VAL A 10 -4.20 -38.74 20.14
N ALA A 11 -3.24 -38.67 21.06
CA ALA A 11 -2.85 -37.43 21.71
C ALA A 11 -2.10 -36.48 20.76
N LEU A 12 -1.30 -37.01 19.83
CA LEU A 12 -0.55 -36.17 18.89
C LEU A 12 -1.48 -35.48 17.87
N PRO A 13 -2.40 -36.18 17.17
CA PRO A 13 -3.39 -35.50 16.32
C PRO A 13 -4.31 -34.56 17.09
N ALA A 14 -4.75 -34.96 18.31
CA ALA A 14 -5.57 -34.10 19.15
C ALA A 14 -4.84 -32.84 19.59
N ALA A 15 -3.57 -32.93 19.95
CA ALA A 15 -2.75 -31.78 20.30
C ALA A 15 -2.47 -30.87 19.08
N LEU A 16 -2.26 -31.46 17.90
CA LEU A 16 -2.11 -30.70 16.65
C LEU A 16 -3.43 -30.00 16.27
N LEU A 17 -4.56 -30.66 16.38
CA LEU A 17 -5.88 -30.08 16.12
C LEU A 17 -6.20 -28.96 17.12
N PHE A 18 -5.95 -29.20 18.40
CA PHE A 18 -6.10 -28.18 19.44
C PHE A 18 -5.18 -26.98 19.19
N GLY A 19 -3.91 -27.25 18.88
CA GLY A 19 -2.94 -26.22 18.51
C GLY A 19 -3.37 -25.41 17.29
N TRP A 20 -3.91 -26.07 16.27
CA TRP A 20 -4.46 -25.41 15.08
C TRP A 20 -5.66 -24.52 15.40
N ILE A 21 -6.65 -25.04 16.15
CA ILE A 21 -7.81 -24.27 16.59
C ILE A 21 -7.38 -23.10 17.48
N PHE A 22 -6.48 -23.33 18.42
CA PHE A 22 -5.95 -22.32 19.32
C PHE A 22 -5.16 -21.24 18.56
N ALA A 23 -4.31 -21.65 17.60
CA ALA A 23 -3.59 -20.71 16.73
C ALA A 23 -4.54 -19.83 15.90
N GLY A 24 -5.66 -20.39 15.43
CA GLY A 24 -6.71 -19.63 14.73
C GLY A 24 -7.41 -18.62 15.63
N LEU A 25 -7.70 -18.99 16.89
CA LEU A 25 -8.35 -18.10 17.86
C LEU A 25 -7.43 -17.00 18.39
N VAL A 26 -6.15 -17.31 18.59
CA VAL A 26 -5.17 -16.38 19.18
C VAL A 26 -4.31 -15.70 18.14
N GLY A 27 -4.32 -16.20 16.89
CA GLY A 27 -3.46 -15.72 15.80
C GLY A 27 -3.58 -14.21 15.58
N HIS A 28 -4.79 -13.67 15.62
CA HIS A 28 -5.03 -12.22 15.49
C HIS A 28 -4.42 -11.44 16.67
N ALA A 29 -4.60 -11.91 17.88
CA ALA A 29 -4.03 -11.26 19.07
C ALA A 29 -2.49 -11.29 19.06
N ILE A 30 -1.90 -12.43 18.65
CA ILE A 30 -0.44 -12.55 18.47
C ILE A 30 0.05 -11.59 17.39
N PHE A 31 -0.65 -11.51 16.26
CA PHE A 31 -0.32 -10.58 15.18
C PHE A 31 -0.34 -9.13 15.66
N VAL A 32 -1.42 -8.70 16.32
CA VAL A 32 -1.55 -7.36 16.91
C VAL A 32 -0.43 -7.08 17.91
N PHE A 33 -0.10 -8.05 18.77
CA PHE A 33 0.99 -7.92 19.74
C PHE A 33 2.36 -7.78 19.09
N LEU A 34 2.65 -8.59 18.06
CA LEU A 34 3.91 -8.52 17.31
C LEU A 34 4.05 -7.18 16.58
N ILE A 35 3.00 -6.71 15.90
CA ILE A 35 3.01 -5.40 15.23
C ILE A 35 3.22 -4.29 16.25
N SER A 36 2.54 -4.35 17.40
CA SER A 36 2.72 -3.38 18.50
C SER A 36 4.16 -3.37 19.02
N GLY A 37 4.79 -4.55 19.14
CA GLY A 37 6.18 -4.69 19.53
C GLY A 37 7.15 -4.07 18.52
N ILE A 38 6.90 -4.29 17.24
CA ILE A 38 7.69 -3.68 16.16
C ILE A 38 7.57 -2.16 16.21
N ILE A 39 6.35 -1.62 16.32
CA ILE A 39 6.13 -0.17 16.43
C ILE A 39 6.81 0.41 17.66
N ALA A 40 6.71 -0.26 18.83
CA ALA A 40 7.40 0.16 20.04
C ALA A 40 8.92 0.22 19.84
N MET A 41 9.51 -0.79 19.20
CA MET A 41 10.95 -0.81 18.89
C MET A 41 11.35 0.31 17.92
N LEU A 42 10.54 0.60 16.92
CA LEU A 42 10.79 1.66 15.93
C LEU A 42 10.68 3.06 16.54
N LEU A 43 9.73 3.27 17.46
CA LEU A 43 9.52 4.57 18.10
C LEU A 43 10.44 4.79 19.32
N ASN A 44 11.05 3.73 19.88
CA ASN A 44 11.94 3.83 21.01
C ASN A 44 13.09 4.84 20.83
N PRO A 45 13.79 4.93 19.67
CA PRO A 45 14.84 5.95 19.51
C PRO A 45 14.29 7.39 19.56
N LEU A 46 13.08 7.65 19.04
CA LEU A 46 12.47 8.97 19.13
C LEU A 46 12.17 9.32 20.60
N VAL A 47 11.61 8.37 21.34
CA VAL A 47 11.37 8.53 22.79
C VAL A 47 12.68 8.70 23.55
N SER A 48 13.73 7.94 23.23
CA SER A 48 15.02 8.07 23.89
C SER A 48 15.68 9.43 23.61
N THR A 49 15.51 9.98 22.43
CA THR A 49 15.99 11.33 22.08
C THR A 49 15.26 12.39 22.90
N LEU A 50 13.92 12.29 23.06
CA LEU A 50 13.17 13.22 23.88
C LEU A 50 13.56 13.10 25.37
N THR A 51 13.76 11.87 25.85
CA THR A 51 14.21 11.66 27.24
C THR A 51 15.62 12.19 27.49
N SER A 52 16.51 12.18 26.52
CA SER A 52 17.83 12.82 26.62
C SER A 52 17.73 14.36 26.70
N LEU A 53 16.65 14.96 26.22
CA LEU A 53 16.30 16.37 26.35
C LEU A 53 15.59 16.71 27.68
N HIS A 54 15.73 15.84 28.72
CA HIS A 54 15.14 15.98 30.08
C HIS A 54 13.61 15.83 30.14
N PHE A 55 12.95 15.33 29.10
CA PHE A 55 11.53 14.98 29.18
C PHE A 55 11.34 13.70 30.03
N PRO A 56 10.41 13.67 30.98
CA PRO A 56 10.07 12.42 31.65
C PRO A 56 9.54 11.40 30.64
N ARG A 57 9.90 10.13 30.81
CA ARG A 57 9.64 9.08 29.81
C ARG A 57 8.17 8.99 29.40
N GLY A 58 7.23 9.15 30.35
CA GLY A 58 5.80 9.16 30.04
C GLY A 58 5.40 10.28 29.08
N LEU A 59 5.90 11.51 29.30
CA LEU A 59 5.64 12.63 28.40
C LEU A 59 6.31 12.44 27.04
N ALA A 60 7.54 11.93 27.00
CA ALA A 60 8.21 11.62 25.74
C ALA A 60 7.42 10.61 24.90
N VAL A 61 6.90 9.55 25.53
CA VAL A 61 6.02 8.58 24.86
C VAL A 61 4.75 9.26 24.38
N ALA A 62 4.07 10.05 25.23
CA ALA A 62 2.84 10.74 24.84
C ALA A 62 3.05 11.67 23.63
N VAL A 63 4.10 12.48 23.63
CA VAL A 63 4.42 13.38 22.51
C VAL A 63 4.65 12.62 21.20
N VAL A 64 5.46 11.55 21.23
CA VAL A 64 5.76 10.74 20.05
C VAL A 64 4.48 10.08 19.50
N TYR A 65 3.64 9.52 20.37
CA TYR A 65 2.42 8.86 19.91
C TYR A 65 1.33 9.83 19.47
N LEU A 66 1.20 10.99 20.12
CA LEU A 66 0.27 12.03 19.68
C LEU A 66 0.69 12.62 18.32
N SER A 67 1.99 12.85 18.11
CA SER A 67 2.50 13.31 16.80
C SER A 67 2.29 12.27 15.72
N LEU A 68 2.50 10.99 16.01
CA LEU A 68 2.23 9.89 15.08
C LEU A 68 0.73 9.79 14.76
N ALA A 69 -0.13 9.84 15.78
CA ALA A 69 -1.58 9.82 15.58
C ALA A 69 -2.06 11.01 14.75
N ALA A 70 -1.57 12.23 15.04
CA ALA A 70 -1.87 13.42 14.26
C ALA A 70 -1.41 13.29 12.80
N ALA A 71 -0.20 12.74 12.57
CA ALA A 71 0.32 12.49 11.23
C ALA A 71 -0.55 11.46 10.46
N ILE A 72 -0.96 10.37 11.10
CA ILE A 72 -1.83 9.35 10.50
C ILE A 72 -3.21 9.95 10.17
N VAL A 73 -3.84 10.63 11.12
CA VAL A 73 -5.16 11.26 10.91
C VAL A 73 -5.08 12.31 9.80
N GLY A 74 -4.02 13.14 9.80
CA GLY A 74 -3.78 14.11 8.74
C GLY A 74 -3.59 13.45 7.37
N ALA A 75 -2.78 12.40 7.29
CA ALA A 75 -2.54 11.66 6.04
C ALA A 75 -3.83 10.99 5.52
N VAL A 76 -4.58 10.31 6.40
CA VAL A 76 -5.86 9.67 6.04
C VAL A 76 -6.89 10.72 5.63
N GLY A 77 -6.97 11.85 6.34
CA GLY A 77 -7.88 12.95 6.02
C GLY A 77 -7.56 13.56 4.64
N LEU A 78 -6.30 13.88 4.39
CA LEU A 78 -5.87 14.43 3.09
C LEU A 78 -6.09 13.44 1.95
N ALA A 79 -5.70 12.17 2.15
CA ALA A 79 -5.92 11.13 1.16
C ALA A 79 -7.42 10.89 0.90
N GLY A 80 -8.25 10.93 1.95
CA GLY A 80 -9.71 10.79 1.85
C GLY A 80 -10.34 11.91 1.05
N VAL A 81 -10.01 13.17 1.35
CA VAL A 81 -10.52 14.34 0.60
C VAL A 81 -10.08 14.27 -0.86
N ALA A 82 -8.81 13.94 -1.10
CA ALA A 82 -8.29 13.82 -2.45
C ALA A 82 -8.97 12.67 -3.23
N ALA A 83 -9.18 11.52 -2.60
CA ALA A 83 -9.88 10.38 -3.20
C ALA A 83 -11.34 10.72 -3.54
N VAL A 84 -12.08 11.37 -2.62
CA VAL A 84 -13.48 11.80 -2.89
C VAL A 84 -13.54 12.76 -4.06
N ASN A 85 -12.69 13.79 -4.07
CA ASN A 85 -12.67 14.77 -5.17
C ASN A 85 -12.34 14.10 -6.51
N GLN A 86 -11.43 13.12 -6.53
CA GLN A 86 -11.12 12.40 -7.77
C GLN A 86 -12.22 11.45 -8.21
N VAL A 87 -12.87 10.74 -7.29
CA VAL A 87 -14.01 9.88 -7.63
C VAL A 87 -15.15 10.72 -8.22
N VAL A 88 -15.44 11.89 -7.65
CA VAL A 88 -16.45 12.81 -8.16
C VAL A 88 -16.05 13.32 -9.56
N SER A 89 -14.82 13.79 -9.73
CA SER A 89 -14.32 14.28 -11.03
C SER A 89 -14.28 13.18 -12.10
N ALA A 90 -13.85 11.98 -11.73
CA ALA A 90 -13.86 10.82 -12.62
C ALA A 90 -15.29 10.40 -13.00
N SER A 91 -16.22 10.41 -12.04
CA SER A 91 -17.64 10.12 -12.27
C SER A 91 -18.26 11.11 -13.26
N ASP A 92 -17.96 12.40 -13.11
CA ASP A 92 -18.45 13.45 -14.03
C ASP A 92 -17.85 13.29 -15.43
N THR A 93 -16.57 12.97 -15.52
CA THR A 93 -15.90 12.73 -16.81
C THR A 93 -16.45 11.49 -17.49
N VAL A 94 -16.58 10.39 -16.76
CA VAL A 94 -17.19 9.15 -17.27
C VAL A 94 -18.62 9.42 -17.71
N SER A 95 -19.40 10.13 -16.89
CA SER A 95 -20.80 10.45 -17.24
C SER A 95 -20.90 11.24 -18.53
N LYS A 96 -20.07 12.26 -18.73
CA LYS A 96 -20.02 13.08 -19.96
C LYS A 96 -19.59 12.26 -21.19
N GLU A 97 -18.65 11.37 -21.04
CA GLU A 97 -18.11 10.54 -22.13
C GLU A 97 -19.09 9.45 -22.61
N PHE A 98 -19.88 8.89 -21.69
CA PHE A 98 -20.83 7.81 -22.01
C PHE A 98 -22.25 8.31 -22.30
N GLN A 99 -22.59 9.56 -21.98
CA GLN A 99 -23.87 10.15 -22.35
C GLN A 99 -23.86 10.59 -23.82
N LYS A 100 -24.92 10.25 -24.55
CA LYS A 100 -25.17 10.79 -25.90
C LYS A 100 -25.55 12.25 -25.79
N GLN A 101 -24.85 13.11 -26.52
CA GLN A 101 -25.28 14.51 -26.62
C GLN A 101 -26.52 14.62 -27.49
N PRO A 102 -27.41 15.60 -27.22
CA PRO A 102 -28.59 15.81 -28.03
C PRO A 102 -28.21 16.03 -29.50
N GLY A 103 -28.68 15.15 -30.39
CA GLY A 103 -28.37 15.20 -31.84
C GLY A 103 -27.24 14.28 -32.31
N GLU A 104 -26.52 13.58 -31.43
CA GLU A 104 -25.49 12.64 -31.83
C GLU A 104 -25.99 11.20 -31.86
N ARG A 105 -25.63 10.45 -32.91
CA ARG A 105 -25.98 9.03 -33.08
C ARG A 105 -25.14 8.11 -32.21
N GLU A 106 -23.91 8.52 -31.86
CA GLU A 106 -22.94 7.74 -31.11
C GLU A 106 -22.34 8.56 -29.96
N SER A 107 -22.08 7.93 -28.82
CA SER A 107 -21.39 8.56 -27.70
C SER A 107 -19.89 8.79 -28.01
N SER A 108 -19.24 9.70 -27.28
CA SER A 108 -17.81 9.94 -27.42
C SER A 108 -16.98 8.68 -27.17
N ALA A 109 -17.43 7.80 -26.26
CA ALA A 109 -16.81 6.52 -25.98
C ALA A 109 -16.90 5.55 -27.17
N GLU A 110 -18.04 5.45 -27.85
CA GLU A 110 -18.22 4.64 -29.05
C GLU A 110 -17.27 5.09 -30.17
N ARG A 111 -17.18 6.40 -30.42
CA ARG A 111 -16.26 6.99 -31.41
C ARG A 111 -14.78 6.70 -31.09
N ARG A 112 -14.39 6.63 -29.81
CA ARG A 112 -13.00 6.26 -29.43
C ARG A 112 -12.71 4.79 -29.69
N VAL A 113 -13.64 3.90 -29.38
CA VAL A 113 -13.51 2.46 -29.68
C VAL A 113 -13.35 2.22 -31.18
N ASP A 114 -14.13 2.92 -32.00
CA ASP A 114 -14.05 2.83 -33.45
C ASP A 114 -12.72 3.34 -34.01
N ARG A 115 -12.22 4.47 -33.52
CA ARG A 115 -10.89 4.99 -33.87
C ARG A 115 -9.77 4.03 -33.48
N PHE A 116 -9.88 3.40 -32.33
CA PHE A 116 -8.88 2.41 -31.88
C PHE A 116 -8.89 1.15 -32.77
N GLN A 117 -10.06 0.66 -33.13
CA GLN A 117 -10.17 -0.46 -34.06
C GLN A 117 -9.58 -0.12 -35.44
N GLN A 118 -9.84 1.10 -35.96
CA GLN A 118 -9.24 1.57 -37.20
C GLN A 118 -7.72 1.66 -37.11
N TRP A 119 -7.18 2.13 -35.98
CA TRP A 119 -5.75 2.19 -35.73
C TRP A 119 -5.08 0.78 -35.70
N LEU A 120 -5.76 -0.21 -35.07
CA LEU A 120 -5.32 -1.62 -35.08
C LEU A 120 -5.33 -2.20 -36.51
N ASN A 121 -6.40 -1.96 -37.25
CA ASN A 121 -6.54 -2.43 -38.62
C ASN A 121 -5.44 -1.87 -39.54
N ALA A 122 -5.11 -0.59 -39.39
CA ALA A 122 -4.05 0.09 -40.14
C ALA A 122 -2.65 -0.47 -39.86
N ARG A 123 -2.45 -1.17 -38.72
CA ARG A 123 -1.18 -1.81 -38.36
C ARG A 123 -1.15 -3.33 -38.53
N GLY A 124 -2.12 -3.88 -39.24
CA GLY A 124 -2.18 -5.31 -39.51
C GLY A 124 -2.67 -6.17 -38.34
N LEU A 125 -3.14 -5.54 -37.23
CA LEU A 125 -3.65 -6.21 -36.04
C LEU A 125 -5.18 -6.39 -36.11
N GLY A 126 -5.78 -6.43 -37.29
CA GLY A 126 -7.23 -6.54 -37.50
C GLY A 126 -7.89 -7.81 -36.95
N ARG A 127 -7.09 -8.81 -36.54
CA ARG A 127 -7.61 -10.00 -35.84
C ARG A 127 -8.09 -9.71 -34.41
N VAL A 128 -7.68 -8.59 -33.83
CA VAL A 128 -8.12 -8.16 -32.49
C VAL A 128 -9.39 -7.34 -32.64
N HIS A 129 -10.54 -7.94 -32.32
CA HIS A 129 -11.86 -7.30 -32.41
C HIS A 129 -12.18 -6.56 -31.11
N VAL A 130 -11.54 -5.41 -30.88
CA VAL A 130 -11.78 -4.57 -29.70
C VAL A 130 -13.13 -3.86 -29.79
N LYS A 131 -13.62 -3.64 -31.00
CA LYS A 131 -14.92 -3.01 -31.24
C LYS A 131 -16.07 -3.76 -30.58
N ASP A 132 -16.11 -5.09 -30.68
CA ASP A 132 -17.19 -5.90 -30.11
C ASP A 132 -17.15 -5.90 -28.58
N ILE A 133 -15.94 -5.92 -27.98
CA ILE A 133 -15.76 -5.84 -26.54
C ILE A 133 -16.10 -4.45 -26.04
N GLY A 134 -15.56 -3.42 -26.68
CA GLY A 134 -15.79 -2.01 -26.34
C GLY A 134 -17.28 -1.64 -26.43
N ASN A 135 -17.94 -1.99 -27.52
CA ASN A 135 -19.36 -1.69 -27.69
C ASN A 135 -20.26 -2.44 -26.69
N ARG A 136 -19.94 -3.69 -26.33
CA ARG A 136 -20.65 -4.41 -25.26
C ARG A 136 -20.45 -3.72 -23.91
N LEU A 137 -19.26 -3.26 -23.60
CA LEU A 137 -18.99 -2.51 -22.37
C LEU A 137 -19.77 -1.20 -22.35
N VAL A 138 -19.71 -0.41 -23.42
CA VAL A 138 -20.43 0.86 -23.56
C VAL A 138 -21.94 0.65 -23.44
N GLN A 139 -22.48 -0.35 -24.15
CA GLN A 139 -23.92 -0.67 -24.09
C GLN A 139 -24.36 -1.16 -22.72
N ASN A 140 -23.54 -1.94 -22.02
CA ASN A 140 -23.82 -2.39 -20.66
C ASN A 140 -23.85 -1.20 -19.70
N ILE A 141 -22.91 -0.26 -19.82
CA ILE A 141 -22.87 0.97 -19.02
C ILE A 141 -24.10 1.85 -19.33
N GLN A 142 -24.47 1.98 -20.60
CA GLN A 142 -25.65 2.77 -21.00
C GLN A 142 -26.98 2.13 -20.55
N LYS A 143 -27.08 0.79 -20.61
CA LYS A 143 -28.29 0.05 -20.21
C LYS A 143 -28.50 0.01 -18.70
N GLN A 144 -27.44 -0.10 -17.91
CA GLN A 144 -27.52 -0.11 -16.45
C GLN A 144 -27.69 1.30 -15.85
N GLY A 145 -27.49 2.35 -16.67
CA GLY A 145 -27.57 3.75 -16.26
C GLY A 145 -26.33 4.20 -15.47
N VAL A 146 -25.83 5.38 -15.79
CA VAL A 146 -24.68 6.00 -15.06
C VAL A 146 -25.01 6.16 -13.58
N GLY A 147 -26.30 6.32 -13.22
CA GLY A 147 -26.78 6.40 -11.84
C GLY A 147 -26.51 5.16 -11.00
N ASP A 148 -26.53 3.96 -11.59
CA ASP A 148 -26.23 2.72 -10.85
C ASP A 148 -24.73 2.56 -10.59
N TYR A 149 -23.88 3.03 -11.49
CA TYR A 149 -22.43 3.09 -11.23
C TYR A 149 -22.08 4.16 -10.19
N ALA A 150 -22.76 5.31 -10.20
CA ALA A 150 -22.61 6.32 -9.17
C ALA A 150 -23.06 5.80 -7.80
N LYS A 151 -24.21 5.09 -7.72
CA LYS A 151 -24.64 4.42 -6.48
C LYS A 151 -23.61 3.38 -6.00
N ARG A 152 -23.13 2.51 -6.90
CA ARG A 152 -22.08 1.54 -6.54
C ARG A 152 -20.80 2.21 -6.08
N ALA A 153 -20.40 3.33 -6.69
CA ALA A 153 -19.24 4.10 -6.23
C ALA A 153 -19.45 4.68 -4.82
N VAL A 154 -20.68 5.14 -4.51
CA VAL A 154 -21.06 5.60 -3.17
C VAL A 154 -21.10 4.42 -2.19
N ASP A 155 -21.65 3.26 -2.58
CA ASP A 155 -21.69 2.05 -1.74
C ASP A 155 -20.26 1.54 -1.45
N ILE A 156 -19.40 1.50 -2.47
CA ILE A 156 -17.97 1.18 -2.31
C ILE A 156 -17.31 2.20 -1.40
N GLY A 157 -17.59 3.49 -1.58
CA GLY A 157 -17.08 4.56 -0.71
C GLY A 157 -17.48 4.38 0.74
N GLN A 158 -18.75 4.04 1.02
CA GLN A 158 -19.24 3.73 2.37
C GLN A 158 -18.60 2.46 2.94
N GLN A 159 -18.44 1.44 2.12
CA GLN A 159 -17.78 0.20 2.51
C GLN A 159 -16.29 0.43 2.85
N VAL A 160 -15.59 1.21 2.04
CA VAL A 160 -14.20 1.64 2.31
C VAL A 160 -14.16 2.49 3.59
N ALA A 161 -15.08 3.44 3.75
CA ALA A 161 -15.14 4.26 4.97
C ALA A 161 -15.34 3.42 6.24
N SER A 162 -16.23 2.40 6.20
CA SER A 162 -16.42 1.49 7.33
C SER A 162 -15.18 0.64 7.64
N GLN A 163 -14.48 0.17 6.61
CA GLN A 163 -13.22 -0.56 6.75
C GLN A 163 -12.11 0.34 7.32
N VAL A 164 -12.05 1.60 6.90
CA VAL A 164 -11.11 2.59 7.47
C VAL A 164 -11.40 2.81 8.95
N VAL A 165 -12.67 2.96 9.35
CA VAL A 165 -13.04 3.11 10.77
C VAL A 165 -12.64 1.87 11.58
N GLN A 166 -12.90 0.67 11.09
CA GLN A 166 -12.46 -0.57 11.74
C GLN A 166 -10.93 -0.64 11.84
N GLY A 167 -10.22 -0.31 10.77
CA GLY A 167 -8.76 -0.24 10.76
C GLY A 167 -8.20 0.80 11.73
N LEU A 168 -8.87 1.93 11.92
CA LEU A 168 -8.48 2.93 12.92
C LEU A 168 -8.67 2.43 14.37
N ILE A 169 -9.73 1.65 14.64
CA ILE A 169 -9.93 1.02 15.95
C ILE A 169 -8.82 0.01 16.22
N GLU A 170 -8.49 -0.82 15.24
CA GLU A 170 -7.40 -1.80 15.33
C GLU A 170 -6.04 -1.12 15.50
N LEU A 171 -5.79 -0.05 14.74
CA LEU A 171 -4.59 0.78 14.89
C LEU A 171 -4.51 1.39 16.29
N LEU A 172 -5.61 1.88 16.84
CA LEU A 172 -5.67 2.41 18.20
C LEU A 172 -5.30 1.33 19.23
N LEU A 173 -5.81 0.11 19.06
CA LEU A 173 -5.45 -1.02 19.92
C LEU A 173 -3.94 -1.32 19.81
N ILE A 174 -3.40 -1.37 18.61
CA ILE A 174 -1.97 -1.57 18.34
C ILE A 174 -1.13 -0.47 19.01
N LEU A 175 -1.54 0.79 18.89
CA LEU A 175 -0.84 1.92 19.52
C LEU A 175 -0.88 1.84 21.04
N VAL A 176 -2.03 1.49 21.63
CA VAL A 176 -2.16 1.33 23.09
C VAL A 176 -1.23 0.24 23.60
N ILE A 177 -1.24 -0.95 22.97
CA ILE A 177 -0.33 -2.04 23.36
C ILE A 177 1.13 -1.62 23.17
N SER A 178 1.44 -0.94 22.06
CA SER A 178 2.79 -0.43 21.77
C SER A 178 3.26 0.59 22.83
N ILE A 179 2.38 1.47 23.32
CA ILE A 179 2.68 2.38 24.42
C ILE A 179 3.06 1.60 25.69
N TYR A 180 2.27 0.60 26.06
CA TYR A 180 2.59 -0.25 27.22
C TYR A 180 3.93 -0.97 27.06
N LEU A 181 4.16 -1.57 25.90
CA LEU A 181 5.43 -2.25 25.60
C LEU A 181 6.62 -1.28 25.67
N LEU A 182 6.44 -0.04 25.24
CA LEU A 182 7.50 0.96 25.27
C LEU A 182 7.75 1.50 26.69
N LEU A 183 6.71 1.70 27.50
CA LEU A 183 6.82 2.11 28.90
C LEU A 183 7.54 1.02 29.72
N ASP A 184 7.17 -0.24 29.52
CA ASP A 184 7.76 -1.40 30.22
C ASP A 184 9.04 -1.96 29.51
N GLY A 185 9.49 -1.32 28.45
CA GLY A 185 10.65 -1.75 27.65
C GLY A 185 11.88 -2.13 28.48
N PRO A 186 12.27 -1.37 29.54
CA PRO A 186 13.40 -1.75 30.40
C PRO A 186 13.18 -3.04 31.21
N ARG A 187 11.93 -3.35 31.56
CA ARG A 187 11.59 -4.61 32.24
C ARG A 187 11.60 -5.78 31.26
N ILE A 188 11.03 -5.59 30.08
CA ILE A 188 10.98 -6.57 28.99
C ILE A 188 12.41 -6.92 28.54
N SER A 189 13.26 -5.92 28.31
CA SER A 189 14.66 -6.13 27.93
C SER A 189 15.41 -7.00 28.95
N ARG A 190 15.23 -6.72 30.25
CA ARG A 190 15.85 -7.54 31.31
C ARG A 190 15.32 -8.98 31.30
N GLY A 191 14.03 -9.17 31.01
CA GLY A 191 13.43 -10.50 30.85
C GLY A 191 14.04 -11.27 29.68
N VAL A 192 14.15 -10.61 28.53
CA VAL A 192 14.77 -11.18 27.31
C VAL A 192 16.25 -11.52 27.56
N ASP A 193 17.02 -10.63 28.20
CA ASP A 193 18.43 -10.86 28.50
C ASP A 193 18.66 -12.03 29.48
N ARG A 194 17.63 -12.39 30.30
CA ARG A 194 17.70 -13.59 31.15
C ARG A 194 17.52 -14.89 30.37
N VAL A 195 16.67 -14.89 29.36
CA VAL A 195 16.38 -16.06 28.50
C VAL A 195 17.46 -16.19 27.42
N PHE A 196 17.87 -15.05 26.86
CA PHE A 196 18.88 -14.93 25.81
C PHE A 196 20.01 -14.02 26.32
N PRO A 197 20.96 -14.57 27.11
CA PRO A 197 22.06 -13.76 27.63
C PRO A 197 22.90 -13.17 26.50
N PRO A 198 23.50 -11.98 26.71
CA PRO A 198 24.39 -11.37 25.73
C PRO A 198 25.48 -12.34 25.30
N GLY A 199 25.74 -12.36 23.97
CA GLY A 199 26.82 -13.19 23.43
C GLY A 199 28.23 -12.78 23.96
N PRO A 200 29.29 -13.47 23.53
CA PRO A 200 30.66 -13.14 23.90
C PRO A 200 31.05 -11.68 23.61
N ASP A 201 30.41 -11.08 22.59
CA ASP A 201 30.63 -9.69 22.19
C ASP A 201 29.83 -8.68 23.04
N GLY A 202 29.14 -9.12 24.09
CA GLY A 202 28.32 -8.27 24.96
C GLY A 202 27.08 -7.67 24.28
N ILE A 203 26.76 -8.10 23.04
CA ILE A 203 25.65 -7.53 22.26
C ILE A 203 24.33 -8.21 22.63
N ARG A 204 23.36 -7.41 23.01
CA ARG A 204 22.01 -7.87 23.37
C ARG A 204 21.16 -8.14 22.11
N LEU A 205 20.48 -9.27 22.07
CA LEU A 205 19.61 -9.67 20.97
C LEU A 205 18.57 -8.58 20.66
N GLY A 206 17.90 -8.03 21.67
CA GLY A 206 16.92 -6.96 21.50
C GLY A 206 17.48 -5.73 20.79
N SER A 207 18.73 -5.34 21.09
CA SER A 207 19.37 -4.19 20.42
C SER A 207 19.75 -4.47 18.97
N GLN A 208 20.12 -5.70 18.64
CA GLN A 208 20.41 -6.12 17.25
C GLN A 208 19.13 -6.09 16.41
N VAL A 209 18.04 -6.70 16.91
CA VAL A 209 16.73 -6.70 16.24
C VAL A 209 16.23 -5.27 16.04
N GLN A 210 16.28 -4.43 17.07
CA GLN A 210 15.89 -3.04 16.98
C GLN A 210 16.67 -2.26 15.90
N LYS A 211 18.00 -2.39 15.89
CA LYS A 211 18.86 -1.75 14.88
C LYS A 211 18.55 -2.25 13.46
N GLY A 212 18.27 -3.54 13.31
CA GLY A 212 17.88 -4.14 12.03
C GLY A 212 16.55 -3.57 11.53
N LEU A 213 15.53 -3.55 12.40
CA LEU A 213 14.21 -3.00 12.08
C LEU A 213 14.26 -1.52 11.69
N ILE A 214 14.97 -0.70 12.47
CA ILE A 214 15.11 0.74 12.17
C ILE A 214 15.76 0.95 10.80
N ARG A 215 16.83 0.20 10.51
CA ARG A 215 17.51 0.28 9.21
C ARG A 215 16.62 -0.14 8.07
N TYR A 216 15.87 -1.24 8.23
CA TYR A 216 14.92 -1.74 7.24
C TYR A 216 13.82 -0.70 6.96
N VAL A 217 13.16 -0.17 8.01
CA VAL A 217 12.09 0.82 7.84
C VAL A 217 12.61 2.12 7.22
N ARG A 218 13.80 2.59 7.62
CA ARG A 218 14.42 3.75 6.97
C ARG A 218 14.65 3.49 5.48
N GLY A 219 15.17 2.32 5.13
CA GLY A 219 15.34 1.91 3.74
C GLY A 219 14.02 1.90 2.99
N GLN A 220 12.99 1.25 3.56
CA GLN A 220 11.67 1.14 2.94
C GLN A 220 11.00 2.51 2.72
N VAL A 221 11.03 3.40 3.73
CA VAL A 221 10.52 4.77 3.59
C VAL A 221 11.26 5.53 2.48
N THR A 222 12.58 5.34 2.37
CA THR A 222 13.37 5.96 1.30
C THR A 222 12.97 5.43 -0.07
N VAL A 223 12.81 4.10 -0.22
CA VAL A 223 12.34 3.47 -1.46
C VAL A 223 10.94 3.98 -1.81
N SER A 224 9.99 3.94 -0.88
CA SER A 224 8.63 4.43 -1.08
C SER A 224 8.58 5.89 -1.54
N PHE A 225 9.40 6.75 -0.93
CA PHE A 225 9.51 8.15 -1.33
C PHE A 225 10.06 8.29 -2.74
N LEU A 226 11.13 7.57 -3.08
CA LEU A 226 11.75 7.62 -4.41
C LEU A 226 10.79 7.13 -5.49
N ILE A 227 10.09 6.02 -5.24
CA ILE A 227 9.12 5.47 -6.19
C ILE A 227 7.93 6.41 -6.35
N GLY A 228 7.37 6.93 -5.26
CA GLY A 228 6.28 7.89 -5.32
C GLY A 228 6.66 9.18 -6.04
N ALA A 229 7.84 9.72 -5.77
CA ALA A 229 8.36 10.88 -6.47
C ALA A 229 8.56 10.59 -7.97
N SER A 230 9.15 9.44 -8.31
CA SER A 230 9.34 9.01 -9.70
C SER A 230 8.00 8.86 -10.43
N ALA A 231 6.99 8.25 -9.78
CA ALA A 231 5.65 8.09 -10.33
C ALA A 231 4.98 9.44 -10.58
N GLY A 232 5.00 10.35 -9.60
CA GLY A 232 4.41 11.68 -9.75
C GLY A 232 5.09 12.52 -10.82
N ILE A 233 6.43 12.61 -10.79
CA ILE A 233 7.21 13.35 -11.79
C ILE A 233 7.00 12.75 -13.18
N GLY A 234 6.97 11.42 -13.30
CA GLY A 234 6.80 10.75 -14.58
C GLY A 234 5.41 10.95 -15.18
N VAL A 235 4.35 10.88 -14.36
CA VAL A 235 2.98 11.19 -14.82
C VAL A 235 2.90 12.65 -15.30
N TYR A 236 3.50 13.58 -14.55
CA TYR A 236 3.60 14.99 -14.95
C TYR A 236 4.36 15.15 -16.27
N ALA A 237 5.48 14.46 -16.43
CA ALA A 237 6.26 14.48 -17.66
C ALA A 237 5.49 13.90 -18.86
N LEU A 238 4.70 12.82 -18.67
CA LEU A 238 3.84 12.28 -19.71
C LEU A 238 2.75 13.29 -20.14
N SER A 239 2.29 14.13 -19.22
CA SER A 239 1.38 15.23 -19.53
C SER A 239 2.08 16.30 -20.39
N LEU A 240 3.27 16.75 -20.01
CA LEU A 240 4.05 17.72 -20.78
C LEU A 240 4.39 17.25 -22.19
N LEU A 241 4.62 15.94 -22.36
CA LEU A 241 4.88 15.33 -23.66
C LEU A 241 3.62 15.15 -24.52
N GLY A 242 2.45 15.54 -24.02
CA GLY A 242 1.16 15.38 -24.73
C GLY A 242 0.69 13.91 -24.85
N ILE A 243 1.35 12.98 -24.15
CA ILE A 243 0.96 11.55 -24.14
C ILE A 243 -0.31 11.39 -23.27
N TRP A 244 -0.35 12.11 -22.15
CA TRP A 244 -1.50 12.17 -21.26
C TRP A 244 -1.83 13.63 -20.89
N PRO A 245 -2.53 14.40 -21.73
CA PRO A 245 -2.73 15.84 -21.54
C PRO A 245 -3.29 16.26 -20.18
N ASP A 246 -4.16 15.42 -19.58
CA ASP A 246 -4.76 15.68 -18.26
C ASP A 246 -4.01 15.00 -17.11
N GLY A 247 -2.84 14.43 -17.38
CA GLY A 247 -2.04 13.64 -16.40
C GLY A 247 -1.49 14.50 -15.26
N ASP A 248 -1.21 15.78 -15.50
CA ASP A 248 -0.71 16.73 -14.52
C ASP A 248 -1.63 16.86 -13.30
N GLN A 249 -2.94 16.84 -13.51
CA GLN A 249 -3.94 16.90 -12.44
C GLN A 249 -3.87 15.71 -11.49
N TYR A 250 -3.42 14.56 -11.98
CA TYR A 250 -3.33 13.31 -11.22
C TYR A 250 -1.91 13.04 -10.69
N ALA A 251 -0.91 13.77 -11.16
CA ALA A 251 0.50 13.48 -10.91
C ALA A 251 0.83 13.41 -9.41
N LEU A 252 0.39 14.40 -8.63
CA LEU A 252 0.66 14.43 -7.19
C LEU A 252 0.01 13.27 -6.46
N ILE A 253 -1.27 12.99 -6.73
CA ILE A 253 -2.01 11.96 -5.99
C ILE A 253 -1.58 10.55 -6.40
N LEU A 254 -1.29 10.33 -7.68
CA LEU A 254 -0.76 9.05 -8.14
C LEU A 254 0.65 8.81 -7.59
N GLY A 255 1.46 9.86 -7.45
CA GLY A 255 2.75 9.79 -6.77
C GLY A 255 2.62 9.45 -5.28
N LEU A 256 1.71 10.12 -4.56
CA LEU A 256 1.43 9.83 -3.15
C LEU A 256 0.85 8.42 -2.97
N TRP A 257 -0.05 8.00 -3.85
CA TRP A 257 -0.61 6.66 -3.85
C TRP A 257 0.47 5.59 -4.08
N ALA A 258 1.34 5.79 -5.07
CA ALA A 258 2.46 4.90 -5.32
C ALA A 258 3.39 4.82 -4.10
N ALA A 259 3.73 5.96 -3.47
CA ALA A 259 4.52 5.99 -2.24
C ALA A 259 3.86 5.21 -1.10
N ALA A 260 2.56 5.37 -0.90
CA ALA A 260 1.82 4.70 0.17
C ALA A 260 1.72 3.18 -0.04
N THR A 261 1.43 2.75 -1.26
CA THR A 261 1.33 1.32 -1.59
C THR A 261 2.68 0.61 -1.56
N GLU A 262 3.77 1.32 -1.88
CA GLU A 262 5.15 0.82 -1.90
C GLU A 262 5.66 0.37 -0.51
N VAL A 263 4.97 0.77 0.57
CA VAL A 263 5.26 0.25 1.92
C VAL A 263 5.08 -1.28 1.98
N ILE A 264 4.26 -1.86 1.11
CA ILE A 264 4.03 -3.30 1.02
C ILE A 264 4.89 -3.88 -0.12
N PRO A 265 6.03 -4.55 0.19
CA PRO A 265 6.89 -5.11 -0.84
C PRO A 265 6.14 -6.06 -1.79
N TYR A 266 6.50 -6.10 -3.05
CA TYR A 266 5.94 -6.93 -4.14
C TYR A 266 4.48 -6.62 -4.54
N ILE A 267 3.62 -6.26 -3.60
CA ILE A 267 2.22 -5.89 -3.88
C ILE A 267 2.11 -4.41 -4.21
N GLY A 268 2.93 -3.58 -3.54
CA GLY A 268 2.98 -2.14 -3.73
C GLY A 268 3.08 -1.68 -5.18
N PRO A 269 4.04 -2.19 -5.95
CA PRO A 269 4.22 -1.86 -7.36
C PRO A 269 2.95 -2.05 -8.20
N ILE A 270 2.26 -3.17 -8.02
CA ILE A 270 1.02 -3.48 -8.76
C ILE A 270 -0.10 -2.53 -8.34
N LEU A 271 -0.30 -2.37 -7.03
CA LEU A 271 -1.34 -1.47 -6.49
C LEU A 271 -1.06 -0.01 -6.84
N GLY A 272 0.21 0.38 -6.88
CA GLY A 272 0.65 1.73 -7.22
C GLY A 272 0.35 2.11 -8.67
N ALA A 273 0.60 1.19 -9.60
CA ALA A 273 0.41 1.40 -11.03
C ALA A 273 -1.08 1.34 -11.47
N LEU A 274 -1.89 0.54 -10.78
CA LEU A 274 -3.25 0.20 -11.21
C LEU A 274 -4.15 1.44 -11.42
N PRO A 275 -4.28 2.39 -10.48
CA PRO A 275 -5.11 3.58 -10.69
C PRO A 275 -4.63 4.44 -11.85
N ALA A 276 -3.32 4.59 -12.01
CA ALA A 276 -2.75 5.37 -13.10
C ALA A 276 -3.09 4.77 -14.47
N ILE A 277 -2.96 3.45 -14.61
CA ILE A 277 -3.30 2.74 -15.85
C ILE A 277 -4.80 2.84 -16.15
N ILE A 278 -5.66 2.68 -15.13
CA ILE A 278 -7.12 2.79 -15.30
C ILE A 278 -7.50 4.21 -15.75
N LEU A 279 -7.01 5.25 -15.09
CA LEU A 279 -7.29 6.64 -15.47
C LEU A 279 -6.76 6.98 -16.87
N ALA A 280 -5.56 6.51 -17.20
CA ALA A 280 -4.99 6.66 -18.53
C ALA A 280 -5.83 5.93 -19.61
N ALA A 281 -6.40 4.77 -19.30
CA ALA A 281 -7.25 4.01 -20.22
C ALA A 281 -8.57 4.72 -20.51
N ILE A 282 -9.10 5.49 -19.55
CA ILE A 282 -10.27 6.35 -19.78
C ILE A 282 -9.95 7.41 -20.83
N HIS A 283 -8.74 7.99 -20.83
CA HIS A 283 -8.31 8.94 -21.83
C HIS A 283 -8.11 8.27 -23.19
N SER A 284 -7.24 7.28 -23.29
CA SER A 284 -7.06 6.43 -24.49
C SER A 284 -6.29 5.14 -24.18
N PRO A 285 -6.53 4.04 -24.94
CA PRO A 285 -5.75 2.82 -24.83
C PRO A 285 -4.25 3.00 -25.11
N ALA A 286 -3.90 3.94 -25.99
CA ALA A 286 -2.50 4.27 -26.27
C ALA A 286 -1.85 4.95 -25.07
N THR A 287 -2.54 5.88 -24.41
CA THR A 287 -2.09 6.50 -23.16
C THR A 287 -1.90 5.46 -22.06
N ALA A 288 -2.85 4.53 -21.89
CA ALA A 288 -2.73 3.44 -20.92
C ALA A 288 -1.49 2.56 -21.17
N LEU A 289 -1.21 2.27 -22.44
CA LEU A 289 -0.01 1.51 -22.83
C LEU A 289 1.28 2.26 -22.42
N TRP A 290 1.37 3.55 -22.71
CA TRP A 290 2.54 4.36 -22.35
C TRP A 290 2.69 4.52 -20.84
N VAL A 291 1.61 4.74 -20.11
CA VAL A 291 1.63 4.79 -18.65
C VAL A 291 2.03 3.44 -18.05
N GLY A 292 1.50 2.34 -18.58
CA GLY A 292 1.88 0.98 -18.18
C GLY A 292 3.37 0.70 -18.40
N LEU A 293 3.91 1.05 -19.58
CA LEU A 293 5.34 0.91 -19.89
C LEU A 293 6.20 1.79 -18.98
N PHE A 294 5.75 3.01 -18.68
CA PHE A 294 6.44 3.90 -17.74
C PHE A 294 6.53 3.28 -16.34
N TYR A 295 5.41 2.83 -15.77
CA TYR A 295 5.41 2.18 -14.45
C TYR A 295 6.25 0.90 -14.44
N LEU A 296 6.21 0.12 -15.51
CA LEU A 296 7.05 -1.06 -15.67
C LEU A 296 8.53 -0.69 -15.65
N GLY A 297 8.92 0.39 -16.31
CA GLY A 297 10.27 0.94 -16.27
C GLY A 297 10.68 1.40 -14.86
N VAL A 298 9.80 2.10 -14.15
CA VAL A 298 10.04 2.53 -12.76
C VAL A 298 10.27 1.33 -11.86
N HIS A 299 9.45 0.28 -11.95
CA HIS A 299 9.59 -0.93 -11.13
C HIS A 299 10.81 -1.78 -11.52
N GLN A 300 11.21 -1.77 -12.79
CA GLN A 300 12.49 -2.40 -13.17
C GLN A 300 13.68 -1.67 -12.55
N LEU A 301 13.66 -0.33 -12.54
CA LEU A 301 14.69 0.47 -11.86
C LEU A 301 14.66 0.27 -10.34
N GLU A 302 13.47 0.14 -9.75
CA GLU A 302 13.30 -0.19 -8.34
C GLU A 302 14.02 -1.49 -7.99
N GLY A 303 13.64 -2.61 -8.62
CA GLY A 303 14.16 -3.93 -8.30
C GLY A 303 15.65 -4.08 -8.55
N HIS A 304 16.17 -3.48 -9.63
CA HIS A 304 17.58 -3.69 -10.04
C HIS A 304 18.54 -2.60 -9.56
N VAL A 305 18.06 -1.40 -9.21
CA VAL A 305 18.92 -0.26 -8.87
C VAL A 305 18.61 0.32 -7.49
N ILE A 306 17.34 0.66 -7.23
CA ILE A 306 16.96 1.41 -6.03
C ILE A 306 17.03 0.51 -4.80
N VAL A 307 16.33 -0.62 -4.82
CA VAL A 307 16.27 -1.56 -3.69
C VAL A 307 17.67 -2.10 -3.33
N PRO A 308 18.50 -2.59 -4.25
CA PRO A 308 19.83 -3.08 -3.89
C PRO A 308 20.73 -2.01 -3.29
N ARG A 309 20.67 -0.77 -3.79
CA ARG A 309 21.47 0.34 -3.25
C ARG A 309 20.98 0.81 -1.89
N VAL A 310 19.67 1.02 -1.74
CA VAL A 310 19.09 1.56 -0.50
C VAL A 310 19.12 0.51 0.61
N MET A 311 18.63 -0.69 0.33
CA MET A 311 18.58 -1.78 1.32
C MET A 311 19.94 -2.39 1.60
N GLY A 312 20.81 -2.52 0.60
CA GLY A 312 22.18 -3.00 0.79
C GLY A 312 22.96 -2.11 1.77
N GLN A 313 22.88 -0.79 1.62
CA GLN A 313 23.49 0.15 2.57
C GLN A 313 22.81 0.11 3.94
N ALA A 314 21.49 0.03 3.97
CA ALA A 314 20.72 -0.02 5.21
C ALA A 314 21.00 -1.27 6.02
N LEU A 315 21.13 -2.44 5.39
CA LEU A 315 21.34 -3.72 6.06
C LEU A 315 22.82 -4.06 6.27
N GLY A 316 23.75 -3.30 5.67
CA GLY A 316 25.18 -3.59 5.68
C GLY A 316 25.53 -4.84 4.89
N ALA A 317 24.67 -5.27 3.98
CA ALA A 317 24.86 -6.41 3.11
C ALA A 317 25.40 -5.95 1.74
N HIS A 318 26.19 -6.80 1.08
CA HIS A 318 26.63 -6.51 -0.27
C HIS A 318 25.41 -6.46 -1.21
N PRO A 319 25.31 -5.49 -2.13
CA PRO A 319 24.14 -5.33 -3.01
C PRO A 319 23.73 -6.60 -3.77
N LEU A 320 24.70 -7.46 -4.12
CA LEU A 320 24.46 -8.76 -4.77
C LEU A 320 23.74 -9.78 -3.89
N LEU A 321 23.67 -9.57 -2.58
CA LEU A 321 22.93 -10.47 -1.66
C LEU A 321 21.49 -10.01 -1.43
N VAL A 322 21.10 -8.87 -1.99
CA VAL A 322 19.77 -8.26 -1.85
C VAL A 322 18.91 -8.46 -3.12
N ILE A 323 19.55 -8.89 -4.21
CA ILE A 323 18.90 -9.30 -5.46
C ILE A 323 18.52 -10.77 -5.39
#